data_ae2f8e518056b681fcf8abdddc646141
#
_entry.id   ae2f8e518056b681fcf8abdddc646141
#
_cell.length_a   1.000
_cell.length_b   1.000
_cell.length_c   1.000
_cell.angle_alpha   90.00
_cell.angle_beta   90.00
_cell.angle_gamma   90.00
#
_symmetry.space_group_name_H-M   'P 1'
#
loop_
_entity.id
_entity.type
_entity.pdbx_description
1 polymer ?
#
loop_
_entity_poly.entity_id
_entity_poly.type
_entity_poly.pdbx_seq_one_letter_code
_entity_poly.pdbx_strand_id
1 'polypeptide(L)'
;IDRFDIKNIGAIYTEPDDMSGLRRIEGNIEFPAFPKPLGHCLRGVFGNPSSITSLGSSLWNNVFKTPTADFSAGQPVAPYTFEVFRDVTSSFQYAGVVMNTFQLSAQPNQELRCSVGVVGKSTSVVNKTSPTFVSSPVEPFSFDTCSISIAGGATALIESFTLNVDGQIQGIPALNATTAVAKIRRTGPQLVSISGTMDFSDLTEYSNFLNQTEQAFVLNFTKA
;
A
#
# COMPACT_ATOMS: atom_id res chain seq x y z
N ILE A 1 7.19 7.55 -19.53
CA ILE A 1 8.55 7.45 -20.09
C ILE A 1 9.15 8.84 -19.98
N ASP A 2 10.25 8.95 -19.23
CA ASP A 2 11.00 10.18 -19.17
C ASP A 2 11.66 10.44 -20.53
N ARG A 3 11.74 11.69 -20.93
CA ARG A 3 12.45 12.13 -22.16
C ARG A 3 13.47 13.18 -21.77
N PHE A 4 14.54 13.25 -22.48
CA PHE A 4 15.52 14.31 -22.32
C PHE A 4 16.02 14.81 -23.68
N ASP A 5 16.18 16.11 -23.76
CA ASP A 5 16.61 16.79 -24.99
C ASP A 5 18.11 16.59 -25.21
N ILE A 6 18.47 16.23 -26.41
CA ILE A 6 19.88 16.20 -26.85
C ILE A 6 20.19 17.54 -27.47
N LYS A 7 21.03 18.32 -26.82
CA LYS A 7 21.57 19.57 -27.42
C LYS A 7 22.65 19.21 -28.47
N ASN A 8 22.27 19.20 -29.71
CA ASN A 8 23.21 18.97 -30.82
C ASN A 8 23.92 20.27 -31.15
N ILE A 9 25.24 20.34 -30.96
CA ILE A 9 26.05 21.55 -31.14
C ILE A 9 26.28 21.88 -32.63
N GLY A 10 25.84 21.02 -33.58
CA GLY A 10 26.14 21.13 -35.02
C GLY A 10 25.03 21.68 -35.90
N ALA A 11 23.85 21.97 -35.43
CA ALA A 11 22.74 22.41 -36.28
C ALA A 11 22.02 23.64 -35.71
N ILE A 12 22.17 24.76 -36.35
CA ILE A 12 21.62 26.08 -35.96
C ILE A 12 20.08 26.13 -36.11
N TYR A 13 19.45 25.21 -36.85
CA TYR A 13 18.02 25.27 -37.23
C TYR A 13 17.24 23.97 -37.10
N THR A 14 17.77 22.94 -36.42
CA THR A 14 17.03 21.72 -36.17
C THR A 14 16.63 21.64 -34.67
N GLU A 15 15.40 21.28 -34.42
CA GLU A 15 14.95 20.95 -33.04
C GLU A 15 15.83 19.83 -32.46
N PRO A 16 16.22 19.93 -31.21
CA PRO A 16 16.99 18.87 -30.57
C PRO A 16 16.20 17.55 -30.59
N ASP A 17 16.91 16.47 -30.88
CA ASP A 17 16.33 15.13 -30.93
C ASP A 17 16.04 14.62 -29.51
N ASP A 18 14.93 13.92 -29.36
CA ASP A 18 14.46 13.35 -28.08
C ASP A 18 15.02 11.94 -27.89
N MET A 19 15.59 11.64 -26.74
CA MET A 19 15.91 10.27 -26.34
C MET A 19 14.91 9.71 -25.33
N SER A 20 14.55 8.43 -25.51
CA SER A 20 13.74 7.70 -24.54
C SER A 20 14.50 7.47 -23.26
N GLY A 21 13.98 8.02 -22.16
CA GLY A 21 14.51 7.83 -20.82
C GLY A 21 13.92 6.61 -20.09
N LEU A 22 13.98 6.64 -18.77
CA LEU A 22 13.51 5.59 -17.89
C LEU A 22 12.00 5.37 -17.99
N ARG A 23 11.58 4.12 -18.03
CA ARG A 23 10.17 3.73 -17.88
C ARG A 23 9.84 3.54 -16.41
N ARG A 24 9.03 4.43 -15.86
CA ARG A 24 8.51 4.30 -14.48
C ARG A 24 7.14 3.67 -14.52
N ILE A 25 6.92 2.74 -13.61
CA ILE A 25 5.64 2.07 -13.39
C ILE A 25 5.25 2.37 -11.95
N GLU A 26 4.35 3.30 -11.80
CA GLU A 26 3.84 3.75 -10.51
C GLU A 26 2.33 3.91 -10.64
N GLY A 27 1.60 3.68 -9.58
CA GLY A 27 0.15 3.81 -9.57
C GLY A 27 -0.43 3.70 -8.18
N ASN A 28 -1.72 4.00 -8.08
CA ASN A 28 -2.50 3.85 -6.88
C ASN A 28 -3.73 2.98 -7.16
N ILE A 29 -4.06 2.11 -6.24
CA ILE A 29 -5.21 1.20 -6.30
C ILE A 29 -6.08 1.51 -5.10
N GLU A 30 -7.31 1.95 -5.35
CA GLU A 30 -8.28 2.28 -4.31
C GLU A 30 -9.47 1.33 -4.37
N PHE A 31 -9.88 0.85 -3.23
CA PHE A 31 -11.02 -0.06 -3.12
C PHE A 31 -11.61 -0.05 -1.71
N PRO A 32 -12.89 -0.44 -1.55
CA PRO A 32 -13.47 -0.72 -0.24
C PRO A 32 -12.72 -1.84 0.47
N ALA A 33 -12.42 -1.70 1.74
CA ALA A 33 -11.61 -2.67 2.48
C ALA A 33 -12.38 -3.97 2.72
N PHE A 34 -12.19 -4.95 1.85
CA PHE A 34 -12.68 -6.30 2.02
C PHE A 34 -11.68 -7.16 2.82
N PRO A 35 -12.12 -8.12 3.64
CA PRO A 35 -11.25 -8.94 4.47
C PRO A 35 -10.11 -9.64 3.71
N LYS A 36 -10.40 -10.28 2.57
CA LYS A 36 -9.40 -11.03 1.78
C LYS A 36 -8.39 -10.12 1.07
N PRO A 37 -8.80 -9.12 0.26
CA PRO A 37 -7.86 -8.20 -0.38
C PRO A 37 -6.99 -7.45 0.64
N LEU A 38 -7.55 -7.04 1.78
CA LEU A 38 -6.81 -6.36 2.84
C LEU A 38 -5.62 -7.18 3.35
N GLY A 39 -5.80 -8.49 3.54
CA GLY A 39 -4.71 -9.39 3.94
C GLY A 39 -3.57 -9.44 2.93
N HIS A 40 -3.87 -9.40 1.62
CA HIS A 40 -2.85 -9.33 0.57
C HIS A 40 -2.11 -7.99 0.57
N CYS A 41 -2.82 -6.89 0.83
CA CYS A 41 -2.21 -5.57 0.94
C CYS A 41 -1.28 -5.49 2.16
N LEU A 42 -1.71 -5.97 3.31
CA LEU A 42 -0.87 -6.04 4.51
C LEU A 42 0.40 -6.87 4.26
N ARG A 43 0.25 -8.03 3.61
CA ARG A 43 1.41 -8.84 3.20
C ARG A 43 2.33 -8.10 2.23
N GLY A 44 1.76 -7.33 1.31
CA GLY A 44 2.50 -6.55 0.32
C GLY A 44 3.35 -5.44 0.95
N VAL A 45 2.88 -4.84 2.04
CA VAL A 45 3.53 -3.69 2.68
C VAL A 45 4.44 -4.10 3.85
N PHE A 46 3.99 -5.06 4.67
CA PHE A 46 4.74 -5.53 5.85
C PHE A 46 5.60 -6.77 5.58
N GLY A 47 5.38 -7.45 4.45
CA GLY A 47 6.03 -8.72 4.13
C GLY A 47 5.23 -9.92 4.65
N ASN A 48 5.91 -11.06 4.80
CA ASN A 48 5.27 -12.26 5.31
C ASN A 48 4.81 -12.06 6.77
N PRO A 49 3.67 -12.68 7.16
CA PRO A 49 3.24 -12.63 8.55
C PRO A 49 4.33 -13.15 9.49
N SER A 50 4.52 -12.48 10.61
CA SER A 50 5.47 -12.91 11.65
C SER A 50 5.04 -14.19 12.35
N SER A 51 3.73 -14.44 12.42
CA SER A 51 3.16 -15.71 12.87
C SER A 51 1.84 -16.00 12.14
N ILE A 52 1.57 -17.29 11.93
CA ILE A 52 0.34 -17.81 11.35
C ILE A 52 -0.15 -18.89 12.30
N THR A 53 -1.33 -18.70 12.88
CA THR A 53 -1.92 -19.65 13.83
C THR A 53 -3.30 -20.07 13.34
N SER A 54 -3.56 -21.37 13.27
CA SER A 54 -4.88 -21.88 12.93
C SER A 54 -5.81 -21.72 14.15
N LEU A 55 -6.98 -21.15 13.89
CA LEU A 55 -8.06 -21.03 14.90
C LEU A 55 -9.14 -22.10 14.73
N GLY A 56 -8.93 -23.07 13.83
CA GLY A 56 -9.90 -24.08 13.47
C GLY A 56 -10.86 -23.62 12.36
N SER A 57 -11.66 -24.58 11.81
CA SER A 57 -12.71 -24.29 10.81
C SER A 57 -12.29 -23.39 9.65
N SER A 58 -11.07 -23.57 9.15
CA SER A 58 -10.48 -22.77 8.04
C SER A 58 -10.22 -21.31 8.41
N LEU A 59 -10.20 -20.95 9.69
CA LEU A 59 -9.84 -19.63 10.19
C LEU A 59 -8.37 -19.59 10.56
N TRP A 60 -7.71 -18.49 10.19
CA TRP A 60 -6.29 -18.28 10.42
C TRP A 60 -6.05 -16.90 11.01
N ASN A 61 -5.24 -16.85 12.07
CA ASN A 61 -4.71 -15.59 12.59
C ASN A 61 -3.36 -15.31 11.94
N ASN A 62 -3.25 -14.22 11.20
CA ASN A 62 -2.03 -13.76 10.56
C ASN A 62 -1.58 -12.46 11.23
N VAL A 63 -0.42 -12.47 11.86
CA VAL A 63 0.13 -11.30 12.54
C VAL A 63 1.16 -10.64 11.65
N PHE A 64 0.91 -9.41 11.25
CA PHE A 64 1.85 -8.57 10.51
C PHE A 64 2.51 -7.59 11.46
N LYS A 65 3.81 -7.42 11.34
CA LYS A 65 4.61 -6.47 12.14
C LYS A 65 5.51 -5.67 11.23
N THR A 66 5.87 -4.48 11.64
CA THR A 66 6.92 -3.72 10.99
C THR A 66 8.20 -4.55 10.97
N PRO A 67 8.84 -4.74 9.81
CA PRO A 67 10.05 -5.54 9.71
C PRO A 67 11.17 -4.89 10.53
N THR A 68 11.77 -5.67 11.40
CA THR A 68 12.92 -5.27 12.24
C THR A 68 14.25 -5.78 11.70
N ALA A 69 14.20 -6.66 10.68
CA ALA A 69 15.41 -7.22 10.08
C ALA A 69 16.00 -6.26 9.04
N ASP A 70 17.32 -6.29 8.92
CA ASP A 70 18.05 -5.53 7.92
C ASP A 70 17.68 -5.97 6.49
N PHE A 71 17.66 -5.02 5.57
CA PHE A 71 17.36 -5.24 4.14
C PHE A 71 18.41 -6.12 3.44
N SER A 72 19.60 -6.20 3.98
CA SER A 72 20.65 -7.10 3.48
C SER A 72 20.27 -8.57 3.57
N ALA A 73 19.39 -8.95 4.48
CA ALA A 73 18.93 -10.32 4.68
C ALA A 73 17.86 -10.79 3.67
N GLY A 74 17.73 -10.10 2.54
CA GLY A 74 16.83 -10.53 1.47
C GLY A 74 15.36 -10.47 1.84
N GLN A 75 14.96 -9.54 2.68
CA GLN A 75 13.57 -9.36 3.03
C GLN A 75 12.79 -8.76 1.92
N PRO A 76 12.15 -9.59 1.28
CA PRO A 76 11.33 -9.21 0.18
C PRO A 76 10.01 -8.67 0.72
N VAL A 77 9.79 -7.47 0.44
CA VAL A 77 8.44 -7.06 0.16
C VAL A 77 7.98 -7.97 -0.98
N ALA A 78 6.93 -8.75 -0.79
CA ALA A 78 6.51 -9.75 -1.77
C ALA A 78 6.17 -9.06 -3.10
N PRO A 79 6.85 -9.38 -4.22
CA PRO A 79 6.50 -8.82 -5.51
C PRO A 79 5.21 -9.48 -6.02
N TYR A 80 4.38 -8.66 -6.65
CA TYR A 80 3.13 -9.09 -7.29
C TYR A 80 3.21 -8.89 -8.80
N THR A 81 2.33 -9.60 -9.51
CA THR A 81 2.03 -9.33 -10.91
C THR A 81 0.59 -8.87 -10.99
N PHE A 82 0.37 -7.68 -11.53
CA PHE A 82 -0.96 -7.15 -11.78
C PHE A 82 -1.30 -7.24 -13.25
N GLU A 83 -2.49 -7.69 -13.55
CA GLU A 83 -3.05 -7.68 -14.89
C GLU A 83 -4.23 -6.71 -14.92
N VAL A 84 -4.17 -5.76 -15.86
CA VAL A 84 -5.21 -4.76 -16.05
C VAL A 84 -5.81 -4.92 -17.44
N PHE A 85 -7.07 -5.29 -17.48
CA PHE A 85 -7.84 -5.37 -18.71
C PHE A 85 -8.60 -4.06 -18.94
N ARG A 86 -8.51 -3.49 -20.14
CA ARG A 86 -9.13 -2.22 -20.53
C ARG A 86 -10.04 -2.38 -21.75
N ASP A 87 -10.83 -3.44 -21.81
CA ASP A 87 -11.75 -3.75 -22.90
C ASP A 87 -11.14 -3.73 -24.32
N VAL A 88 -9.84 -4.02 -24.40
CA VAL A 88 -9.12 -4.27 -25.65
C VAL A 88 -8.80 -5.76 -25.70
N THR A 89 -8.47 -6.31 -26.85
CA THR A 89 -8.21 -7.75 -27.07
C THR A 89 -7.19 -8.34 -26.10
N SER A 90 -6.27 -7.53 -25.59
CA SER A 90 -5.16 -7.95 -24.71
C SER A 90 -5.17 -7.19 -23.40
N SER A 91 -4.54 -7.78 -22.39
CA SER A 91 -4.34 -7.18 -21.07
C SER A 91 -2.95 -6.58 -20.94
N PHE A 92 -2.84 -5.55 -20.10
CA PHE A 92 -1.56 -5.01 -19.66
C PHE A 92 -1.12 -5.75 -18.39
N GLN A 93 0.02 -6.41 -18.45
CA GLN A 93 0.62 -7.07 -17.31
C GLN A 93 1.77 -6.23 -16.76
N TYR A 94 1.73 -5.97 -15.46
CA TYR A 94 2.77 -5.27 -14.71
C TYR A 94 3.44 -6.28 -13.78
N ALA A 95 4.71 -6.58 -14.01
CA ALA A 95 5.45 -7.57 -13.26
C ALA A 95 6.46 -6.94 -12.30
N GLY A 96 6.73 -7.67 -11.22
CA GLY A 96 7.63 -7.19 -10.16
C GLY A 96 7.08 -5.94 -9.46
N VAL A 97 5.77 -5.86 -9.27
CA VAL A 97 5.11 -4.75 -8.59
C VAL A 97 5.20 -4.95 -7.10
N VAL A 98 5.67 -3.93 -6.41
CA VAL A 98 5.82 -3.90 -4.96
C VAL A 98 4.89 -2.82 -4.39
N MET A 99 4.22 -3.13 -3.29
CA MET A 99 3.38 -2.16 -2.58
C MET A 99 4.25 -1.27 -1.72
N ASN A 100 4.19 0.02 -1.97
CA ASN A 100 5.00 1.03 -1.29
C ASN A 100 4.24 1.72 -0.17
N THR A 101 3.04 2.22 -0.48
CA THR A 101 2.20 2.91 0.49
C THR A 101 0.93 2.13 0.74
N PHE A 102 0.43 2.22 1.96
CA PHE A 102 -0.85 1.66 2.35
C PHE A 102 -1.58 2.68 3.21
N GLN A 103 -2.78 3.02 2.82
CA GLN A 103 -3.62 3.93 3.57
C GLN A 103 -4.97 3.26 3.85
N LEU A 104 -5.41 3.40 5.09
CA LEU A 104 -6.71 2.95 5.53
C LEU A 104 -7.45 4.13 6.16
N SER A 105 -8.64 4.44 5.68
CA SER A 105 -9.41 5.58 6.16
C SER A 105 -10.85 5.19 6.43
N ALA A 106 -11.41 5.72 7.52
CA ALA A 106 -12.82 5.59 7.87
C ALA A 106 -13.41 6.95 8.24
N GLN A 107 -14.66 7.11 7.85
CA GLN A 107 -15.51 8.25 8.20
C GLN A 107 -16.91 7.72 8.54
N PRO A 108 -17.71 8.43 9.35
CA PRO A 108 -19.08 8.06 9.66
C PRO A 108 -19.92 7.89 8.38
N ASN A 109 -20.82 6.94 8.40
CA ASN A 109 -21.71 6.60 7.28
C ASN A 109 -21.00 6.18 5.99
N GLN A 110 -19.75 5.76 6.06
CA GLN A 110 -18.99 5.28 4.91
C GLN A 110 -18.40 3.89 5.16
N GLU A 111 -18.10 3.20 4.08
CA GLU A 111 -17.27 2.02 4.09
C GLU A 111 -15.82 2.37 4.40
N LEU A 112 -15.10 1.43 5.00
CA LEU A 112 -13.67 1.55 5.19
C LEU A 112 -12.98 1.54 3.83
N ARG A 113 -12.16 2.54 3.54
CA ARG A 113 -11.42 2.68 2.28
C ARG A 113 -9.97 2.31 2.45
N CYS A 114 -9.50 1.52 1.49
CA CYS A 114 -8.10 1.14 1.37
C CYS A 114 -7.52 1.73 0.09
N SER A 115 -6.35 2.34 0.21
CA SER A 115 -5.57 2.87 -0.90
C SER A 115 -4.15 2.32 -0.83
N VAL A 116 -3.63 1.78 -1.93
CA VAL A 116 -2.31 1.15 -2.01
C VAL A 116 -1.53 1.74 -3.17
N GLY A 117 -0.42 2.41 -2.85
CA GLY A 117 0.52 2.88 -3.85
C GLY A 117 1.50 1.79 -4.23
N VAL A 118 1.75 1.64 -5.52
CA VAL A 118 2.58 0.56 -6.07
C VAL A 118 3.69 1.08 -6.95
N VAL A 119 4.82 0.35 -6.93
CA VAL A 119 5.98 0.60 -7.81
C VAL A 119 6.30 -0.69 -8.55
N GLY A 120 6.35 -0.65 -9.88
CA GLY A 120 6.57 -1.82 -10.74
C GLY A 120 7.91 -1.81 -11.45
N LYS A 121 8.34 -3.00 -11.89
CA LYS A 121 9.62 -3.18 -12.60
C LYS A 121 9.46 -3.21 -14.11
N SER A 122 8.50 -3.95 -14.63
CA SER A 122 8.31 -4.15 -16.08
C SER A 122 6.84 -4.24 -16.45
N THR A 123 6.55 -3.90 -17.71
CA THR A 123 5.23 -4.04 -18.32
C THR A 123 5.31 -4.82 -19.62
N SER A 124 4.30 -5.62 -19.88
CA SER A 124 4.11 -6.36 -21.12
C SER A 124 2.63 -6.41 -21.50
N VAL A 125 2.37 -6.68 -22.78
CA VAL A 125 1.02 -6.98 -23.25
C VAL A 125 0.88 -8.49 -23.33
N VAL A 126 -0.19 -9.02 -22.73
CA VAL A 126 -0.46 -10.47 -22.64
C VAL A 126 -1.89 -10.77 -23.06
N ASN A 127 -2.18 -12.03 -23.37
CA ASN A 127 -3.56 -12.46 -23.55
C ASN A 127 -4.32 -12.32 -22.23
N LYS A 128 -5.59 -11.90 -22.33
CA LYS A 128 -6.45 -11.76 -21.16
C LYS A 128 -6.57 -13.09 -20.42
N THR A 129 -6.29 -13.07 -19.13
CA THR A 129 -6.55 -14.20 -18.24
C THR A 129 -8.02 -14.21 -17.84
N SER A 130 -8.63 -15.40 -17.74
CA SER A 130 -9.99 -15.52 -17.21
C SER A 130 -9.96 -15.47 -15.70
N PRO A 131 -10.45 -14.40 -15.07
CA PRO A 131 -10.42 -14.27 -13.61
C PRO A 131 -11.45 -15.21 -12.97
N THR A 132 -11.10 -15.78 -11.83
CA THR A 132 -12.06 -16.46 -10.97
C THR A 132 -12.61 -15.48 -9.94
N PHE A 133 -13.87 -15.14 -10.05
CA PHE A 133 -14.55 -14.29 -9.09
C PHE A 133 -14.99 -15.08 -7.86
N VAL A 134 -14.94 -14.45 -6.69
CA VAL A 134 -15.50 -15.03 -5.47
C VAL A 134 -17.02 -15.06 -5.60
N SER A 135 -17.60 -16.23 -5.51
CA SER A 135 -19.05 -16.43 -5.70
C SER A 135 -19.91 -16.01 -4.51
N SER A 136 -19.29 -15.79 -3.35
CA SER A 136 -20.01 -15.37 -2.14
C SER A 136 -19.87 -13.85 -1.97
N PRO A 137 -20.98 -13.12 -1.75
CA PRO A 137 -20.92 -11.70 -1.49
C PRO A 137 -20.17 -11.47 -0.17
N VAL A 138 -18.96 -10.94 -0.27
CA VAL A 138 -18.20 -10.48 0.87
C VAL A 138 -18.44 -8.98 0.96
N GLU A 139 -19.04 -8.55 2.04
CA GLU A 139 -19.22 -7.11 2.27
C GLU A 139 -17.93 -6.48 2.79
N PRO A 140 -17.65 -5.22 2.43
CA PRO A 140 -16.52 -4.48 2.99
C PRO A 140 -16.73 -4.20 4.48
N PHE A 141 -15.67 -3.85 5.18
CA PHE A 141 -15.80 -3.27 6.51
C PHE A 141 -16.44 -1.88 6.41
N SER A 142 -17.28 -1.56 7.37
CA SER A 142 -17.99 -0.29 7.47
C SER A 142 -17.73 0.39 8.81
N PHE A 143 -18.11 1.63 8.96
CA PHE A 143 -17.90 2.40 10.17
C PHE A 143 -18.52 1.75 11.41
N ASP A 144 -19.67 1.10 11.28
CA ASP A 144 -20.39 0.41 12.36
C ASP A 144 -19.73 -0.89 12.81
N THR A 145 -18.80 -1.44 12.01
CA THR A 145 -17.99 -2.62 12.35
C THR A 145 -16.64 -2.27 12.97
N CYS A 146 -16.36 -0.97 13.12
CA CYS A 146 -15.12 -0.44 13.68
C CYS A 146 -15.28 -0.17 15.17
N SER A 147 -14.32 -0.61 15.97
CA SER A 147 -14.13 -0.14 17.33
C SER A 147 -12.71 0.35 17.53
N ILE A 148 -12.56 1.46 18.24
CA ILE A 148 -11.28 2.10 18.47
C ILE A 148 -11.08 2.23 19.97
N SER A 149 -9.92 1.85 20.47
CA SER A 149 -9.54 2.09 21.85
C SER A 149 -8.19 2.77 21.97
N ILE A 150 -8.06 3.67 22.92
CA ILE A 150 -6.82 4.36 23.28
C ILE A 150 -6.46 3.94 24.70
N ALA A 151 -5.20 3.53 24.92
CA ALA A 151 -4.69 3.07 26.21
C ALA A 151 -5.52 1.95 26.88
N GLY A 152 -6.25 1.15 26.10
CA GLY A 152 -7.12 0.09 26.61
C GLY A 152 -8.43 0.59 27.26
N GLY A 153 -8.68 1.90 27.24
CA GLY A 153 -9.92 2.52 27.66
C GLY A 153 -11.05 2.36 26.65
N ALA A 154 -12.29 2.51 27.09
CA ALA A 154 -13.44 2.52 26.22
C ALA A 154 -13.38 3.72 25.27
N THR A 155 -13.85 3.52 24.11
CA THR A 155 -13.82 4.32 22.89
C THR A 155 -14.01 5.82 23.13
N ALA A 156 -13.00 6.59 22.84
CA ALA A 156 -13.19 8.00 22.54
C ALA A 156 -14.13 8.14 21.33
N LEU A 157 -14.92 9.19 21.27
CA LEU A 157 -15.75 9.51 20.09
C LEU A 157 -14.82 9.97 18.98
N ILE A 158 -14.33 9.00 18.20
CA ILE A 158 -13.49 9.27 17.05
C ILE A 158 -14.38 9.45 15.83
N GLU A 159 -14.37 10.66 15.29
CA GLU A 159 -15.16 11.02 14.11
C GLU A 159 -14.54 10.52 12.80
N SER A 160 -13.22 10.53 12.72
CA SER A 160 -12.52 10.04 11.53
C SER A 160 -11.13 9.58 11.88
N PHE A 161 -10.60 8.64 11.11
CA PHE A 161 -9.18 8.31 11.18
C PHE A 161 -8.61 7.99 9.80
N THR A 162 -7.31 8.18 9.69
CA THR A 162 -6.49 7.75 8.57
C THR A 162 -5.21 7.13 9.10
N LEU A 163 -5.03 5.83 8.85
CA LEU A 163 -3.76 5.13 9.05
C LEU A 163 -2.98 5.18 7.75
N ASN A 164 -1.76 5.65 7.79
CA ASN A 164 -0.87 5.69 6.64
C ASN A 164 0.43 4.94 6.94
N VAL A 165 0.83 4.07 6.03
CA VAL A 165 2.09 3.33 6.08
C VAL A 165 2.85 3.63 4.81
N ASP A 166 4.06 4.19 4.92
CA ASP A 166 4.96 4.44 3.81
C ASP A 166 6.17 3.52 3.91
N GLY A 167 6.33 2.64 2.92
CA GLY A 167 7.41 1.67 2.83
C GLY A 167 8.74 2.26 2.39
N GLN A 168 8.80 3.51 1.94
CA GLN A 168 9.99 4.17 1.42
C GLN A 168 10.66 3.36 0.28
N ILE A 169 9.85 2.81 -0.62
CA ILE A 169 10.30 1.93 -1.70
C ILE A 169 10.40 2.70 -3.00
N GLN A 170 11.54 2.57 -3.67
CA GLN A 170 11.80 3.25 -4.94
C GLN A 170 12.42 2.30 -5.97
N GLY A 171 12.11 2.59 -7.23
CA GLY A 171 12.77 1.99 -8.38
C GLY A 171 14.10 2.66 -8.67
N ILE A 172 15.19 1.91 -8.61
CA ILE A 172 16.54 2.41 -8.85
C ILE A 172 16.94 2.13 -10.30
N PRO A 173 17.23 3.17 -11.10
CA PRO A 173 17.78 2.98 -12.43
C PRO A 173 19.25 2.54 -12.37
N ALA A 174 19.72 1.92 -13.43
CA ALA A 174 21.14 1.62 -13.61
C ALA A 174 21.53 1.75 -15.09
N LEU A 175 22.81 1.96 -15.33
CA LEU A 175 23.38 1.97 -16.67
C LEU A 175 23.53 0.53 -17.19
N ASN A 176 22.45 -0.07 -17.65
CA ASN A 176 22.38 -1.49 -18.02
C ASN A 176 21.75 -1.73 -19.40
N ALA A 177 21.86 -0.76 -20.30
CA ALA A 177 21.33 -0.80 -21.67
C ALA A 177 19.82 -1.06 -21.77
N THR A 178 19.05 -0.79 -20.70
CA THR A 178 17.60 -0.92 -20.69
C THR A 178 16.94 0.35 -20.12
N THR A 179 15.72 0.65 -20.58
CA THR A 179 14.90 1.73 -20.03
C THR A 179 14.07 1.28 -18.80
N ALA A 180 14.21 0.03 -18.40
CA ALA A 180 13.51 -0.52 -17.23
C ALA A 180 14.27 -0.22 -15.93
N VAL A 181 13.52 -0.17 -14.83
CA VAL A 181 14.09 -0.09 -13.48
C VAL A 181 14.94 -1.33 -13.19
N ALA A 182 16.20 -1.13 -12.82
CA ALA A 182 17.13 -2.23 -12.57
C ALA A 182 16.78 -2.99 -11.28
N LYS A 183 16.45 -2.25 -10.21
CA LYS A 183 16.16 -2.80 -8.88
C LYS A 183 15.09 -1.97 -8.18
N ILE A 184 14.21 -2.64 -7.48
CA ILE A 184 13.29 -2.01 -6.54
C ILE A 184 13.83 -2.28 -5.14
N ARG A 185 14.00 -1.24 -4.34
CA ARG A 185 14.48 -1.38 -2.97
C ARG A 185 13.88 -0.31 -2.06
N ARG A 186 13.91 -0.57 -0.79
CA ARG A 186 13.62 0.40 0.25
C ARG A 186 14.79 1.35 0.40
N THR A 187 14.51 2.65 0.53
CA THR A 187 15.52 3.73 0.63
C THR A 187 15.57 4.37 2.01
N GLY A 188 14.61 4.04 2.87
CA GLY A 188 14.51 4.54 4.22
C GLY A 188 13.72 3.61 5.13
N PRO A 189 13.55 3.95 6.41
CA PRO A 189 12.73 3.21 7.34
C PRO A 189 11.26 3.27 6.92
N GLN A 190 10.50 2.23 7.27
CA GLN A 190 9.05 2.28 7.11
C GLN A 190 8.46 3.27 8.10
N LEU A 191 7.64 4.19 7.59
CA LEU A 191 6.97 5.20 8.39
C LEU A 191 5.51 4.80 8.57
N VAL A 192 5.04 4.81 9.81
CA VAL A 192 3.64 4.56 10.16
C VAL A 192 3.12 5.81 10.85
N SER A 193 2.02 6.36 10.36
CA SER A 193 1.35 7.50 10.95
C SER A 193 -0.14 7.27 11.05
N ILE A 194 -0.73 7.78 12.11
CA ILE A 194 -2.18 7.80 12.33
C ILE A 194 -2.57 9.25 12.55
N SER A 195 -3.61 9.67 11.86
CA SER A 195 -4.25 10.98 12.04
C SER A 195 -5.76 10.79 12.13
N GLY A 196 -6.44 11.66 12.86
CA GLY A 196 -7.88 11.56 13.01
C GLY A 196 -8.46 12.75 13.75
N THR A 197 -9.77 12.82 13.79
CA THR A 197 -10.55 13.79 14.55
C THR A 197 -11.26 13.05 15.68
N MET A 198 -11.14 13.57 16.88
CA MET A 198 -11.75 13.04 18.08
C MET A 198 -12.54 14.14 18.78
N ASP A 199 -13.73 13.80 19.27
CA ASP A 199 -14.49 14.71 20.12
C ASP A 199 -13.82 14.85 21.48
N PHE A 200 -13.74 16.08 21.96
CA PHE A 200 -13.13 16.41 23.24
C PHE A 200 -14.15 16.17 24.39
N SER A 201 -14.09 15.00 24.99
CA SER A 201 -15.03 14.59 26.04
C SER A 201 -14.51 14.84 27.46
N ASP A 202 -13.17 14.78 27.67
CA ASP A 202 -12.56 15.02 28.97
C ASP A 202 -11.11 15.55 28.85
N LEU A 203 -10.49 15.85 30.00
CA LEU A 203 -9.14 16.39 30.05
C LEU A 203 -8.03 15.33 30.02
N THR A 204 -8.37 14.05 29.98
CA THR A 204 -7.40 12.95 30.10
C THR A 204 -6.44 12.95 28.92
N GLU A 205 -6.99 13.02 27.69
CA GLU A 205 -6.16 13.01 26.47
C GLU A 205 -5.31 14.28 26.36
N TYR A 206 -5.86 15.43 26.76
CA TYR A 206 -5.11 16.66 26.82
C TYR A 206 -3.94 16.59 27.81
N SER A 207 -4.17 16.01 28.99
CA SER A 207 -3.14 15.81 30.01
C SER A 207 -2.06 14.84 29.53
N ASN A 208 -2.45 13.77 28.83
CA ASN A 208 -1.53 12.79 28.24
C ASN A 208 -0.65 13.45 27.16
N PHE A 209 -1.24 14.32 26.34
CA PHE A 209 -0.50 15.11 25.37
C PHE A 209 0.53 16.04 26.03
N LEU A 210 0.13 16.79 27.05
CA LEU A 210 1.05 17.68 27.79
C LEU A 210 2.19 16.93 28.48
N ASN A 211 1.90 15.74 28.99
CA ASN A 211 2.88 14.89 29.68
C ASN A 211 3.70 14.01 28.71
N GLN A 212 3.46 14.10 27.40
CA GLN A 212 4.10 13.27 26.37
C GLN A 212 4.00 11.77 26.69
N THR A 213 2.83 11.34 27.22
CA THR A 213 2.59 9.94 27.58
C THR A 213 2.27 9.14 26.33
N GLU A 214 3.08 8.11 26.05
CA GLU A 214 2.81 7.18 24.96
C GLU A 214 1.54 6.36 25.25
N GLN A 215 0.68 6.25 24.24
CA GLN A 215 -0.56 5.51 24.36
C GLN A 215 -0.71 4.46 23.24
N ALA A 216 -1.22 3.29 23.59
CA ALA A 216 -1.56 2.26 22.63
C ALA A 216 -2.85 2.64 21.90
N PHE A 217 -2.81 2.65 20.58
CA PHE A 217 -3.95 2.87 19.72
C PHE A 217 -4.34 1.56 19.04
N VAL A 218 -5.57 1.10 19.25
CA VAL A 218 -6.07 -0.16 18.71
C VAL A 218 -7.29 0.10 17.83
N LEU A 219 -7.16 -0.29 16.56
CA LEU A 219 -8.25 -0.32 15.59
C LEU A 219 -8.74 -1.76 15.45
N ASN A 220 -9.99 -2.00 15.72
CA ASN A 220 -10.60 -3.31 15.59
C ASN A 220 -11.76 -3.25 14.60
N PHE A 221 -11.70 -4.07 13.57
CA PHE A 221 -12.76 -4.25 12.57
C PHE A 221 -13.28 -5.67 12.67
N THR A 222 -14.54 -5.81 13.02
CA THR A 222 -15.18 -7.10 13.19
C THR A 222 -16.23 -7.29 12.10
N LYS A 223 -16.23 -8.44 11.44
CA LYS A 223 -17.28 -8.84 10.52
C LYS A 223 -17.90 -10.12 11.06
N ALA A 224 -19.23 -10.12 11.19
CA ALA A 224 -20.00 -11.28 11.60
C ALA A 224 -20.09 -12.33 10.46
#